data_372e03e1dc14638fdaa80da05065787e
#
_entry.id   372e03e1dc14638fdaa80da05065787e
#
_cell.length_a   1.000
_cell.length_b   1.000
_cell.length_c   1.000
_cell.angle_alpha   90.00
_cell.angle_beta   90.00
_cell.angle_gamma   90.00
#
_symmetry.space_group_name_H-M   'P 1'
#
loop_
_entity.id
_entity.type
_entity.pdbx_description
1 polymer ?
#
loop_
_entity_poly.entity_id
_entity_poly.type
_entity_poly.pdbx_seq_one_letter_code
_entity_poly.pdbx_strand_id
1 'polypeptide(L)'
;MATMTTSDVKLSALPPTSGRAGLRGVIASEFTKIRSVRSTYWTIAALLIVGVGIAALVGFGIANNIHNQPWNKAGTDGTQSILTPFLFIGQLIIAVIGAMVITSEYSTGMIRTSLTAMPRRGTVYLGKLIVLTVVTLVVSLVTSFIAFFVGSATLSGSGVAGSLFHNVTIPANVNMSPPTGGPNSPGPPNYTFVGTDVITSGHVLTAIIGSALFVTVVALIAFGLGAIIRHTAGAISSVFGLMFVLSIILQVLPNTWRDDISRFFPDAAGRVLSVTLPGQQNAHLWSAWPQFLVTVAWAVVLVGVGGYLFRKRDA
;
A
#
# COMPACT_ATOMS: atom_id res chain seq x y z
N MET A 1 -32.42 55.56 -37.49
CA MET A 1 -32.13 55.43 -36.02
C MET A 1 -33.05 54.32 -35.52
N ALA A 2 -32.56 53.07 -35.44
CA ALA A 2 -33.35 51.91 -35.06
C ALA A 2 -33.13 51.68 -33.56
N THR A 3 -34.19 51.85 -32.78
CA THR A 3 -34.24 51.53 -31.36
C THR A 3 -34.28 50.04 -31.18
N MET A 4 -33.16 49.46 -30.69
CA MET A 4 -33.14 48.07 -30.21
C MET A 4 -33.93 47.99 -28.89
N THR A 5 -35.07 47.33 -28.93
CA THR A 5 -35.84 46.92 -27.77
C THR A 5 -35.08 45.80 -27.07
N THR A 6 -34.59 46.06 -25.84
CA THR A 6 -34.08 45.05 -24.95
C THR A 6 -35.21 44.12 -24.55
N SER A 7 -35.26 42.94 -25.15
CA SER A 7 -36.14 41.87 -24.69
C SER A 7 -35.73 41.48 -23.26
N ASP A 8 -36.65 41.65 -22.32
CA ASP A 8 -36.53 41.19 -20.93
C ASP A 8 -36.34 39.65 -20.95
N VAL A 9 -35.10 39.22 -20.88
CA VAL A 9 -34.78 37.82 -20.56
C VAL A 9 -35.18 37.61 -19.11
N LYS A 10 -36.38 37.10 -18.88
CA LYS A 10 -36.76 36.56 -17.58
C LYS A 10 -35.74 35.45 -17.22
N LEU A 11 -34.73 35.80 -16.46
CA LEU A 11 -33.93 34.84 -15.73
C LEU A 11 -34.88 34.08 -14.79
N SER A 12 -35.39 32.94 -15.27
CA SER A 12 -36.14 32.03 -14.43
C SER A 12 -35.25 31.68 -13.26
N ALA A 13 -35.57 32.23 -12.08
CA ALA A 13 -34.86 31.90 -10.87
C ALA A 13 -34.88 30.39 -10.71
N LEU A 14 -33.74 29.74 -10.84
CA LEU A 14 -33.59 28.33 -10.53
C LEU A 14 -34.20 28.12 -9.14
N PRO A 15 -35.05 27.12 -8.94
CA PRO A 15 -35.63 26.86 -7.63
C PRO A 15 -34.48 26.75 -6.61
N PRO A 16 -34.62 27.36 -5.43
CA PRO A 16 -33.57 27.27 -4.42
C PRO A 16 -33.36 25.77 -4.13
N THR A 17 -32.23 25.27 -4.53
CA THR A 17 -31.80 23.91 -4.17
C THR A 17 -31.62 23.91 -2.65
N SER A 18 -32.67 23.52 -1.92
CA SER A 18 -32.70 23.40 -0.46
C SER A 18 -31.83 22.26 0.08
N GLY A 19 -30.92 21.75 -0.75
CA GLY A 19 -29.94 20.77 -0.36
C GLY A 19 -28.84 21.41 0.48
N ARG A 20 -28.91 21.30 1.81
CA ARG A 20 -27.75 21.55 2.66
C ARG A 20 -26.60 20.73 2.11
N ALA A 21 -25.54 21.42 1.65
CA ALA A 21 -24.31 20.78 1.21
C ALA A 21 -23.76 19.92 2.35
N GLY A 22 -24.10 18.63 2.34
CA GLY A 22 -23.74 17.64 3.38
C GLY A 22 -22.56 16.79 2.96
N LEU A 23 -22.03 16.01 3.87
CA LEU A 23 -20.91 15.09 3.63
C LEU A 23 -21.16 14.15 2.44
N ARG A 24 -22.41 13.69 2.24
CA ARG A 24 -22.80 12.83 1.10
C ARG A 24 -22.56 13.52 -0.26
N GLY A 25 -22.90 14.80 -0.36
CA GLY A 25 -22.67 15.58 -1.58
C GLY A 25 -21.16 15.74 -1.89
N VAL A 26 -20.36 15.96 -0.84
CA VAL A 26 -18.89 16.03 -0.98
C VAL A 26 -18.33 14.69 -1.44
N ILE A 27 -18.71 13.59 -0.81
CA ILE A 27 -18.27 12.24 -1.19
C ILE A 27 -18.62 11.96 -2.66
N ALA A 28 -19.85 12.26 -3.09
CA ALA A 28 -20.28 12.06 -4.48
C ALA A 28 -19.46 12.91 -5.45
N SER A 29 -19.19 14.17 -5.12
CA SER A 29 -18.38 15.06 -5.95
C SER A 29 -16.92 14.61 -6.03
N GLU A 30 -16.32 14.21 -4.92
CA GLU A 30 -14.93 13.71 -4.88
C GLU A 30 -14.80 12.37 -5.64
N PHE A 31 -15.77 11.47 -5.51
CA PHE A 31 -15.79 10.23 -6.28
C PHE A 31 -15.88 10.50 -7.79
N THR A 32 -16.73 11.46 -8.19
CA THR A 32 -16.84 11.87 -9.60
C THR A 32 -15.53 12.48 -10.11
N LYS A 33 -14.84 13.29 -9.30
CA LYS A 33 -13.51 13.83 -9.66
C LYS A 33 -12.51 12.70 -9.92
N ILE A 34 -12.38 11.75 -9.00
CA ILE A 34 -11.45 10.60 -9.15
C ILE A 34 -11.77 9.83 -10.44
N ARG A 35 -13.06 9.63 -10.73
CA ARG A 35 -13.51 8.93 -11.94
C ARG A 35 -13.30 9.74 -13.23
N SER A 36 -13.27 11.07 -13.19
CA SER A 36 -13.09 11.91 -14.37
C SER A 36 -11.63 12.18 -14.75
N VAL A 37 -10.71 12.02 -13.80
CA VAL A 37 -9.29 12.34 -13.99
C VAL A 37 -8.54 11.17 -14.64
N ARG A 38 -8.05 11.39 -15.87
CA ARG A 38 -7.32 10.35 -16.63
C ARG A 38 -6.08 9.83 -15.92
N SER A 39 -5.35 10.67 -15.17
CA SER A 39 -4.15 10.24 -14.44
C SER A 39 -4.46 9.17 -13.39
N THR A 40 -5.63 9.20 -12.74
CA THR A 40 -6.05 8.18 -11.78
C THR A 40 -6.14 6.80 -12.42
N TYR A 41 -6.74 6.71 -13.61
CA TYR A 41 -6.82 5.43 -14.34
C TYR A 41 -5.45 4.89 -14.71
N TRP A 42 -4.55 5.76 -15.19
CA TRP A 42 -3.18 5.34 -15.51
C TRP A 42 -2.39 4.89 -14.29
N THR A 43 -2.58 5.55 -13.15
CA THR A 43 -1.91 5.15 -11.91
C THR A 43 -2.46 3.82 -11.37
N ILE A 44 -3.78 3.60 -11.45
CA ILE A 44 -4.40 2.31 -11.10
C ILE A 44 -3.94 1.21 -12.07
N ALA A 45 -3.91 1.49 -13.37
CA ALA A 45 -3.40 0.55 -14.37
C ALA A 45 -1.93 0.23 -14.13
N ALA A 46 -1.11 1.23 -13.80
CA ALA A 46 0.29 1.03 -13.45
C ALA A 46 0.43 0.12 -12.20
N LEU A 47 -0.37 0.35 -11.16
CA LEU A 47 -0.37 -0.49 -9.96
C LEU A 47 -0.70 -1.95 -10.29
N LEU A 48 -1.72 -2.18 -11.10
CA LEU A 48 -2.12 -3.52 -11.54
C LEU A 48 -1.04 -4.16 -12.42
N ILE A 49 -0.62 -3.50 -13.50
CA ILE A 49 0.32 -4.07 -14.47
C ILE A 49 1.67 -4.32 -13.83
N VAL A 50 2.21 -3.33 -13.11
CA VAL A 50 3.54 -3.43 -12.50
C VAL A 50 3.50 -4.37 -11.30
N GLY A 51 2.50 -4.24 -10.40
CA GLY A 51 2.38 -5.09 -9.23
C GLY A 51 2.19 -6.57 -9.57
N VAL A 52 1.26 -6.86 -10.49
CA VAL A 52 0.98 -8.24 -10.93
C VAL A 52 2.10 -8.78 -11.83
N GLY A 53 2.63 -7.95 -12.73
CA GLY A 53 3.70 -8.35 -13.64
C GLY A 53 4.99 -8.73 -12.90
N ILE A 54 5.38 -7.96 -11.89
CA ILE A 54 6.56 -8.28 -11.10
C ILE A 54 6.30 -9.50 -10.20
N ALA A 55 5.09 -9.64 -9.64
CA ALA A 55 4.72 -10.85 -8.90
C ALA A 55 4.86 -12.13 -9.76
N ALA A 56 4.44 -12.06 -11.03
CA ALA A 56 4.60 -13.15 -11.98
C ALA A 56 6.08 -13.44 -12.30
N LEU A 57 6.88 -12.39 -12.54
CA LEU A 57 8.31 -12.51 -12.84
C LEU A 57 9.08 -13.11 -11.66
N VAL A 58 8.79 -12.66 -10.44
CA VAL A 58 9.42 -13.19 -9.22
C VAL A 58 9.00 -14.64 -9.00
N GLY A 59 7.71 -14.96 -9.16
CA GLY A 59 7.22 -16.34 -9.07
C GLY A 59 7.91 -17.28 -10.08
N PHE A 60 8.04 -16.85 -11.33
CA PHE A 60 8.78 -17.60 -12.35
C PHE A 60 10.27 -17.77 -12.00
N GLY A 61 10.93 -16.71 -11.52
CA GLY A 61 12.32 -16.75 -11.09
C GLY A 61 12.55 -17.74 -9.95
N ILE A 62 11.64 -17.74 -8.95
CA ILE A 62 11.69 -18.70 -7.83
C ILE A 62 11.46 -20.14 -8.31
N ALA A 63 10.46 -20.36 -9.16
CA ALA A 63 10.17 -21.69 -9.70
C ALA A 63 11.39 -22.25 -10.45
N ASN A 64 12.05 -21.43 -11.27
CA ASN A 64 13.27 -21.81 -11.97
C ASN A 64 14.45 -22.06 -11.01
N ASN A 65 14.60 -21.24 -9.98
CA ASN A 65 15.62 -21.44 -8.96
C ASN A 65 15.42 -22.77 -8.22
N ILE A 66 14.20 -23.09 -7.82
CA ILE A 66 13.87 -24.34 -7.14
C ILE A 66 14.04 -25.55 -8.06
N HIS A 67 13.72 -25.41 -9.36
CA HIS A 67 13.97 -26.46 -10.33
C HIS A 67 15.46 -26.81 -10.42
N ASN A 68 16.32 -25.78 -10.45
CA ASN A 68 17.79 -25.93 -10.52
C ASN A 68 18.41 -26.27 -9.15
N GLN A 69 17.80 -25.85 -8.06
CA GLN A 69 18.29 -26.00 -6.69
C GLN A 69 17.17 -26.46 -5.74
N PRO A 70 16.77 -27.75 -5.80
CA PRO A 70 15.62 -28.26 -5.05
C PRO A 70 15.74 -28.13 -3.52
N TRP A 71 16.96 -28.05 -2.98
CA TRP A 71 17.21 -27.86 -1.55
C TRP A 71 16.76 -26.48 -1.02
N ASN A 72 16.62 -25.47 -1.87
CA ASN A 72 16.12 -24.15 -1.47
C ASN A 72 14.61 -24.14 -1.19
N LYS A 73 13.90 -25.19 -1.55
CA LYS A 73 12.44 -25.29 -1.46
C LYS A 73 11.91 -25.02 -0.06
N ALA A 74 12.51 -25.64 0.95
CA ALA A 74 11.99 -25.59 2.31
C ALA A 74 12.13 -24.22 2.99
N GLY A 75 13.13 -23.41 2.60
CA GLY A 75 13.36 -22.07 3.15
C GLY A 75 12.65 -20.96 2.39
N THR A 76 11.88 -21.29 1.33
CA THR A 76 11.27 -20.27 0.48
C THR A 76 9.80 -20.07 0.86
N ASP A 77 9.48 -18.89 1.39
CA ASP A 77 8.10 -18.41 1.51
C ASP A 77 7.61 -17.91 0.15
N GLY A 78 6.90 -18.75 -0.58
CA GLY A 78 6.37 -18.41 -1.91
C GLY A 78 5.39 -17.26 -1.87
N THR A 79 4.50 -17.21 -0.86
CA THR A 79 3.51 -16.13 -0.70
C THR A 79 4.17 -14.79 -0.40
N GLN A 80 5.10 -14.77 0.54
CA GLN A 80 5.88 -13.57 0.85
C GLN A 80 6.62 -13.06 -0.38
N SER A 81 7.30 -13.96 -1.08
CA SER A 81 8.11 -13.60 -2.25
C SER A 81 7.29 -13.00 -3.38
N ILE A 82 6.06 -13.48 -3.60
CA ILE A 82 5.12 -12.93 -4.59
C ILE A 82 4.59 -11.56 -4.16
N LEU A 83 4.25 -11.38 -2.87
CA LEU A 83 3.62 -10.16 -2.38
C LEU A 83 4.63 -9.05 -2.10
N THR A 84 5.89 -9.36 -1.80
CA THR A 84 6.92 -8.36 -1.50
C THR A 84 7.10 -7.32 -2.61
N PRO A 85 7.17 -7.67 -3.91
CA PRO A 85 7.25 -6.68 -4.98
C PRO A 85 6.03 -5.75 -5.04
N PHE A 86 4.84 -6.30 -4.82
CA PHE A 86 3.62 -5.50 -4.72
C PHE A 86 3.69 -4.51 -3.55
N LEU A 87 4.18 -4.94 -2.39
CA LEU A 87 4.37 -4.06 -1.25
C LEU A 87 5.39 -2.96 -1.56
N PHE A 88 6.53 -3.32 -2.16
CA PHE A 88 7.63 -2.39 -2.40
C PHE A 88 7.31 -1.34 -3.47
N ILE A 89 6.79 -1.76 -4.63
CA ILE A 89 6.49 -0.85 -5.74
C ILE A 89 5.08 -0.28 -5.60
N GLY A 90 4.13 -1.08 -5.14
CA GLY A 90 2.75 -0.66 -4.95
C GLY A 90 2.63 0.52 -3.97
N GLN A 91 3.42 0.54 -2.90
CA GLN A 91 3.41 1.67 -1.97
C GLN A 91 3.91 2.98 -2.63
N LEU A 92 4.85 2.93 -3.57
CA LEU A 92 5.29 4.12 -4.32
C LEU A 92 4.18 4.64 -5.23
N ILE A 93 3.55 3.75 -5.98
CA ILE A 93 2.49 4.13 -6.92
C ILE A 93 1.28 4.67 -6.19
N ILE A 94 0.87 4.01 -5.09
CA ILE A 94 -0.31 4.44 -4.33
C ILE A 94 -0.05 5.75 -3.56
N ALA A 95 1.19 5.99 -3.14
CA ALA A 95 1.57 7.25 -2.50
C ALA A 95 1.37 8.45 -3.42
N VAL A 96 1.59 8.27 -4.73
CA VAL A 96 1.30 9.31 -5.73
C VAL A 96 -0.18 9.66 -5.72
N ILE A 97 -1.08 8.65 -5.73
CA ILE A 97 -2.53 8.89 -5.64
C ILE A 97 -2.86 9.62 -4.34
N GLY A 98 -2.38 9.12 -3.19
CA GLY A 98 -2.63 9.71 -1.89
C GLY A 98 -2.22 11.18 -1.81
N ALA A 99 -1.01 11.52 -2.29
CA ALA A 99 -0.53 12.89 -2.32
C ALA A 99 -1.34 13.76 -3.29
N MET A 100 -1.61 13.29 -4.50
CA MET A 100 -2.27 14.07 -5.55
C MET A 100 -3.72 14.44 -5.22
N VAL A 101 -4.45 13.64 -4.47
CA VAL A 101 -5.85 13.94 -4.09
C VAL A 101 -5.99 15.29 -3.42
N ILE A 102 -4.99 15.75 -2.70
CA ILE A 102 -5.03 17.06 -2.05
C ILE A 102 -4.11 18.08 -2.71
N THR A 103 -2.90 17.70 -3.12
CA THR A 103 -1.90 18.63 -3.63
C THR A 103 -2.23 19.17 -5.02
N SER A 104 -2.93 18.40 -5.87
CA SER A 104 -3.37 18.86 -7.19
C SER A 104 -4.35 20.03 -7.12
N GLU A 105 -5.17 20.11 -6.08
CA GLU A 105 -6.08 21.25 -5.89
C GLU A 105 -5.36 22.51 -5.44
N TYR A 106 -4.25 22.35 -4.69
CA TYR A 106 -3.40 23.49 -4.35
C TYR A 106 -2.65 24.01 -5.58
N SER A 107 -2.10 23.13 -6.41
CA SER A 107 -1.33 23.54 -7.61
C SER A 107 -2.20 24.18 -8.70
N THR A 108 -3.48 23.79 -8.80
CA THR A 108 -4.42 24.35 -9.77
C THR A 108 -5.25 25.53 -9.23
N GLY A 109 -5.13 25.84 -7.93
CA GLY A 109 -5.96 26.84 -7.27
C GLY A 109 -7.42 26.43 -7.06
N MET A 110 -7.82 25.20 -7.47
CA MET A 110 -9.19 24.68 -7.31
C MET A 110 -9.62 24.59 -5.84
N ILE A 111 -8.68 24.59 -4.91
CA ILE A 111 -8.99 24.58 -3.48
C ILE A 111 -9.88 25.75 -3.08
N ARG A 112 -9.66 26.95 -3.66
CA ARG A 112 -10.45 28.14 -3.37
C ARG A 112 -11.90 28.00 -3.85
N THR A 113 -12.11 27.49 -5.06
CA THR A 113 -13.47 27.27 -5.60
C THR A 113 -14.20 26.16 -4.84
N SER A 114 -13.50 25.10 -4.42
CA SER A 114 -14.07 24.05 -3.59
C SER A 114 -14.51 24.57 -2.22
N LEU A 115 -13.74 25.49 -1.61
CA LEU A 115 -14.04 26.06 -0.30
C LEU A 115 -15.11 27.17 -0.35
N THR A 116 -15.26 27.88 -1.48
CA THR A 116 -16.37 28.82 -1.67
C THR A 116 -17.69 28.08 -1.82
N ALA A 117 -17.69 26.93 -2.54
CA ALA A 117 -18.87 26.09 -2.68
C ALA A 117 -19.26 25.40 -1.35
N MET A 118 -18.27 25.13 -0.47
CA MET A 118 -18.48 24.46 0.80
C MET A 118 -17.62 25.10 1.90
N PRO A 119 -18.17 26.02 2.70
CA PRO A 119 -17.39 26.79 3.69
C PRO A 119 -16.89 25.91 4.87
N ARG A 120 -17.42 24.69 5.03
CA ARG A 120 -16.99 23.76 6.07
C ARG A 120 -15.75 22.98 5.63
N ARG A 121 -14.55 23.56 5.78
CA ARG A 121 -13.27 22.97 5.38
C ARG A 121 -13.06 21.53 5.88
N GLY A 122 -13.46 21.26 7.13
CA GLY A 122 -13.35 19.90 7.71
C GLY A 122 -14.17 18.84 6.98
N THR A 123 -15.36 19.21 6.48
CA THR A 123 -16.22 18.28 5.73
C THR A 123 -15.61 17.93 4.37
N VAL A 124 -14.97 18.91 3.70
CA VAL A 124 -14.24 18.67 2.44
C VAL A 124 -13.07 17.73 2.67
N TYR A 125 -12.26 18.00 3.71
CA TYR A 125 -11.12 17.15 4.06
C TYR A 125 -11.52 15.71 4.36
N LEU A 126 -12.57 15.52 5.19
CA LEU A 126 -13.11 14.19 5.51
C LEU A 126 -13.70 13.48 4.29
N GLY A 127 -14.38 14.19 3.40
CA GLY A 127 -14.90 13.61 2.17
C GLY A 127 -13.80 13.08 1.26
N LYS A 128 -12.72 13.84 1.08
CA LYS A 128 -11.52 13.40 0.35
C LYS A 128 -10.87 12.17 1.00
N LEU A 129 -10.71 12.19 2.31
CA LEU A 129 -10.13 11.09 3.07
C LEU A 129 -10.94 9.80 2.91
N ILE A 130 -12.27 9.86 3.04
CA ILE A 130 -13.16 8.70 2.90
C ILE A 130 -13.08 8.14 1.48
N VAL A 131 -13.20 8.99 0.45
CA VAL A 131 -13.17 8.54 -0.94
C VAL A 131 -11.80 7.94 -1.27
N LEU A 132 -10.70 8.57 -0.86
CA LEU A 132 -9.35 8.03 -1.03
C LEU A 132 -9.24 6.65 -0.37
N THR A 133 -9.65 6.51 0.90
CA THR A 133 -9.57 5.25 1.64
C THR A 133 -10.31 4.13 0.93
N VAL A 134 -11.56 4.38 0.50
CA VAL A 134 -12.37 3.37 -0.18
C VAL A 134 -11.76 2.98 -1.53
N VAL A 135 -11.36 3.96 -2.33
CA VAL A 135 -10.78 3.68 -3.66
C VAL A 135 -9.45 2.94 -3.53
N THR A 136 -8.55 3.39 -2.67
CA THR A 136 -7.25 2.73 -2.51
C THR A 136 -7.39 1.34 -1.89
N LEU A 137 -8.31 1.14 -0.94
CA LEU A 137 -8.59 -0.17 -0.35
C LEU A 137 -9.09 -1.16 -1.41
N VAL A 138 -10.08 -0.76 -2.21
CA VAL A 138 -10.62 -1.64 -3.26
C VAL A 138 -9.55 -1.98 -4.30
N VAL A 139 -8.82 -0.97 -4.78
CA VAL A 139 -7.76 -1.17 -5.77
C VAL A 139 -6.64 -2.04 -5.22
N SER A 140 -6.19 -1.80 -3.99
CA SER A 140 -5.12 -2.59 -3.36
C SER A 140 -5.55 -4.03 -3.10
N LEU A 141 -6.80 -4.27 -2.65
CA LEU A 141 -7.34 -5.62 -2.49
C LEU A 141 -7.37 -6.37 -3.81
N VAL A 142 -7.95 -5.77 -4.85
CA VAL A 142 -8.02 -6.39 -6.18
C VAL A 142 -6.63 -6.71 -6.70
N THR A 143 -5.68 -5.76 -6.59
CA THR A 143 -4.30 -5.97 -7.06
C THR A 143 -3.59 -7.05 -6.27
N SER A 144 -3.72 -7.08 -4.94
CA SER A 144 -3.10 -8.07 -4.07
C SER A 144 -3.61 -9.49 -4.36
N PHE A 145 -4.92 -9.66 -4.54
CA PHE A 145 -5.49 -10.95 -4.93
C PHE A 145 -5.01 -11.40 -6.31
N ILE A 146 -5.05 -10.52 -7.31
CA ILE A 146 -4.59 -10.85 -8.67
C ILE A 146 -3.09 -11.18 -8.65
N ALA A 147 -2.26 -10.39 -7.95
CA ALA A 147 -0.83 -10.65 -7.82
C ALA A 147 -0.56 -12.01 -7.16
N PHE A 148 -1.32 -12.36 -6.11
CA PHE A 148 -1.21 -13.65 -5.47
C PHE A 148 -1.60 -14.80 -6.43
N PHE A 149 -2.74 -14.73 -7.11
CA PHE A 149 -3.18 -15.80 -8.00
C PHE A 149 -2.26 -15.97 -9.21
N VAL A 150 -1.83 -14.88 -9.82
CA VAL A 150 -0.90 -14.92 -10.97
C VAL A 150 0.46 -15.42 -10.52
N GLY A 151 1.00 -14.90 -9.42
CA GLY A 151 2.29 -15.36 -8.89
C GLY A 151 2.25 -16.82 -8.42
N SER A 152 1.18 -17.26 -7.75
CA SER A 152 1.04 -18.67 -7.35
C SER A 152 0.89 -19.60 -8.53
N ALA A 153 0.24 -19.16 -9.62
CA ALA A 153 0.18 -19.93 -10.86
C ALA A 153 1.56 -20.15 -11.48
N THR A 154 2.45 -19.15 -11.42
CA THR A 154 3.83 -19.30 -11.90
C THR A 154 4.69 -20.19 -11.00
N LEU A 155 4.33 -20.32 -9.72
CA LEU A 155 4.95 -21.25 -8.77
C LEU A 155 4.35 -22.67 -8.81
N SER A 156 3.29 -22.89 -9.59
CA SER A 156 2.65 -24.21 -9.71
C SER A 156 3.67 -25.23 -10.18
N GLY A 157 3.76 -26.36 -9.47
CA GLY A 157 4.79 -27.40 -9.74
C GLY A 157 6.06 -27.27 -8.91
N SER A 158 6.43 -26.09 -8.36
CA SER A 158 7.57 -25.96 -7.46
C SER A 158 7.31 -26.48 -6.04
N GLY A 159 6.02 -26.52 -5.65
CA GLY A 159 5.56 -26.98 -4.33
C GLY A 159 5.88 -26.02 -3.17
N VAL A 160 6.11 -24.74 -3.45
CA VAL A 160 6.39 -23.66 -2.47
C VAL A 160 5.27 -22.64 -2.36
N ALA A 161 4.30 -22.66 -3.26
CA ALA A 161 3.18 -21.71 -3.22
C ALA A 161 2.26 -22.03 -2.04
N GLY A 162 2.01 -21.01 -1.21
CA GLY A 162 0.89 -21.07 -0.27
C GLY A 162 -0.43 -21.28 -1.02
N SER A 163 -1.38 -21.97 -0.41
CA SER A 163 -2.69 -22.21 -1.00
C SER A 163 -3.80 -21.61 -0.14
N LEU A 164 -4.80 -21.01 -0.80
CA LEU A 164 -6.02 -20.56 -0.12
C LEU A 164 -7.00 -21.73 0.13
N PHE A 165 -6.80 -22.86 -0.54
CA PHE A 165 -7.77 -23.96 -0.55
C PHE A 165 -7.35 -25.17 0.28
N HIS A 166 -6.07 -25.30 0.60
CA HIS A 166 -5.54 -26.39 1.40
C HIS A 166 -4.31 -25.97 2.18
N ASN A 167 -4.10 -26.59 3.31
CA ASN A 167 -2.93 -26.34 4.15
C ASN A 167 -1.68 -26.99 3.53
N VAL A 168 -0.56 -26.26 3.57
CA VAL A 168 0.73 -26.78 3.12
C VAL A 168 1.55 -27.13 4.35
N THR A 169 1.90 -28.41 4.50
CA THR A 169 2.74 -28.87 5.59
C THR A 169 4.20 -28.85 5.18
N ILE A 170 5.03 -28.16 5.97
CA ILE A 170 6.48 -28.14 5.79
C ILE A 170 7.05 -29.24 6.69
N PRO A 171 7.75 -30.25 6.17
CA PRO A 171 8.32 -31.31 7.01
C PRO A 171 9.41 -30.77 7.93
N ALA A 172 9.42 -31.24 9.18
CA ALA A 172 10.29 -30.75 10.26
C ALA A 172 11.80 -30.92 10.02
N ASN A 173 12.21 -31.78 9.14
CA ASN A 173 13.61 -32.10 8.88
C ASN A 173 13.93 -32.00 7.40
N VAL A 174 14.02 -30.78 6.87
CA VAL A 174 14.49 -30.58 5.51
C VAL A 174 15.97 -30.25 5.55
N ASN A 175 16.78 -31.18 5.04
CA ASN A 175 18.20 -30.96 4.87
C ASN A 175 18.40 -30.01 3.67
N MET A 176 18.74 -28.75 3.94
CA MET A 176 19.01 -27.73 2.92
C MET A 176 20.45 -27.77 2.40
N SER A 177 21.16 -28.84 2.66
CA SER A 177 22.51 -29.00 2.16
C SER A 177 22.50 -29.26 0.67
N PRO A 178 23.23 -28.49 -0.18
CA PRO A 178 23.46 -28.89 -1.55
C PRO A 178 24.13 -30.24 -1.55
N PRO A 179 23.80 -31.15 -2.49
CA PRO A 179 24.52 -32.40 -2.62
C PRO A 179 25.98 -32.09 -2.93
N THR A 180 26.84 -32.39 -1.96
CA THR A 180 28.28 -32.43 -2.07
C THR A 180 29.00 -31.15 -2.52
N GLY A 181 29.29 -30.28 -1.57
CA GLY A 181 30.60 -29.65 -1.57
C GLY A 181 31.66 -30.70 -1.32
N GLY A 182 32.83 -30.62 -1.99
CA GLY A 182 33.94 -31.51 -1.73
C GLY A 182 34.34 -31.53 -0.25
N PRO A 183 35.23 -32.46 0.21
CA PRO A 183 35.48 -32.74 1.63
C PRO A 183 35.94 -31.56 2.48
N ASN A 184 36.16 -30.37 1.90
CA ASN A 184 36.62 -29.16 2.58
C ASN A 184 35.68 -27.94 2.37
N SER A 185 34.47 -28.13 1.83
CA SER A 185 33.48 -27.04 1.79
C SER A 185 32.81 -26.89 3.16
N PRO A 186 32.84 -25.70 3.79
CA PRO A 186 31.95 -25.46 4.92
C PRO A 186 30.53 -25.65 4.40
N GLY A 187 29.84 -26.70 4.86
CA GLY A 187 28.44 -26.93 4.51
C GLY A 187 27.61 -25.70 4.86
N PRO A 188 26.55 -25.40 4.10
CA PRO A 188 25.65 -24.33 4.47
C PRO A 188 25.10 -24.59 5.88
N PRO A 189 24.84 -23.55 6.67
CA PRO A 189 24.35 -23.72 8.04
C PRO A 189 23.10 -24.61 8.03
N ASN A 190 23.12 -25.67 8.83
CA ASN A 190 21.98 -26.55 9.02
C ASN A 190 20.86 -25.72 9.68
N TYR A 191 19.88 -25.28 8.88
CA TYR A 191 18.67 -24.71 9.42
C TYR A 191 17.77 -25.85 9.87
N THR A 192 17.79 -26.16 11.16
CA THR A 192 16.82 -27.04 11.78
C THR A 192 15.53 -26.26 12.01
N PHE A 193 14.52 -26.50 11.19
CA PHE A 193 13.16 -26.08 11.53
C PHE A 193 12.69 -26.98 12.69
N VAL A 194 12.43 -26.36 13.84
CA VAL A 194 11.93 -27.04 15.02
C VAL A 194 10.40 -27.11 14.88
N GLY A 195 9.91 -28.25 14.43
CA GLY A 195 8.47 -28.54 14.35
C GLY A 195 7.93 -28.66 12.92
N THR A 196 6.78 -29.32 12.78
CA THR A 196 6.00 -29.34 11.56
C THR A 196 5.26 -28.01 11.44
N ASP A 197 5.80 -27.07 10.68
CA ASP A 197 5.12 -25.81 10.40
C ASP A 197 4.06 -26.01 9.31
N VAL A 198 2.85 -25.57 9.61
CA VAL A 198 1.73 -25.66 8.68
C VAL A 198 1.37 -24.25 8.20
N ILE A 199 1.56 -23.98 6.91
CA ILE A 199 1.00 -22.79 6.30
C ILE A 199 -0.49 -23.03 6.09
N THR A 200 -1.31 -22.38 6.91
CA THR A 200 -2.75 -22.44 6.77
C THR A 200 -3.26 -21.44 5.74
N SER A 201 -4.42 -21.71 5.16
CA SER A 201 -5.13 -20.74 4.31
C SER A 201 -5.34 -19.39 5.02
N GLY A 202 -5.48 -19.40 6.34
CA GLY A 202 -5.58 -18.18 7.15
C GLY A 202 -4.32 -17.32 7.11
N HIS A 203 -3.12 -17.90 7.13
CA HIS A 203 -1.86 -17.16 7.01
C HIS A 203 -1.74 -16.49 5.62
N VAL A 204 -2.09 -17.23 4.56
CA VAL A 204 -2.08 -16.70 3.20
C VAL A 204 -3.09 -15.56 3.03
N LEU A 205 -4.31 -15.74 3.56
CA LEU A 205 -5.34 -14.70 3.51
C LEU A 205 -4.92 -13.45 4.31
N THR A 206 -4.31 -13.64 5.48
CA THR A 206 -3.75 -12.54 6.28
C THR A 206 -2.66 -11.79 5.51
N ALA A 207 -1.79 -12.49 4.79
CA ALA A 207 -0.75 -11.86 3.98
C ALA A 207 -1.34 -11.04 2.82
N ILE A 208 -2.34 -11.56 2.10
CA ILE A 208 -2.99 -10.87 0.98
C ILE A 208 -3.73 -9.62 1.48
N ILE A 209 -4.61 -9.79 2.47
CA ILE A 209 -5.41 -8.67 3.02
C ILE A 209 -4.51 -7.67 3.74
N GLY A 210 -3.56 -8.16 4.54
CA GLY A 210 -2.61 -7.32 5.26
C GLY A 210 -1.77 -6.47 4.32
N SER A 211 -1.31 -7.03 3.21
CA SER A 211 -0.58 -6.28 2.17
C SER A 211 -1.44 -5.18 1.54
N ALA A 212 -2.70 -5.47 1.23
CA ALA A 212 -3.62 -4.48 0.69
C ALA A 212 -3.94 -3.36 1.69
N LEU A 213 -4.15 -3.71 2.97
CA LEU A 213 -4.36 -2.74 4.04
C LEU A 213 -3.14 -1.87 4.26
N PHE A 214 -1.94 -2.46 4.26
CA PHE A 214 -0.69 -1.71 4.38
C PHE A 214 -0.54 -0.66 3.27
N VAL A 215 -0.71 -1.07 2.00
CA VAL A 215 -0.63 -0.16 0.85
C VAL A 215 -1.69 0.96 0.96
N THR A 216 -2.90 0.65 1.44
CA THR A 216 -3.95 1.64 1.70
C THR A 216 -3.53 2.65 2.77
N VAL A 217 -2.93 2.19 3.88
CA VAL A 217 -2.46 3.09 4.94
C VAL A 217 -1.31 3.98 4.46
N VAL A 218 -0.44 3.48 3.58
CA VAL A 218 0.58 4.32 2.93
C VAL A 218 -0.04 5.45 2.10
N ALA A 219 -1.15 5.19 1.38
CA ALA A 219 -1.89 6.26 0.70
C ALA A 219 -2.41 7.33 1.66
N LEU A 220 -2.86 6.93 2.86
CA LEU A 220 -3.31 7.88 3.90
C LEU A 220 -2.14 8.69 4.48
N ILE A 221 -0.99 8.08 4.69
CA ILE A 221 0.25 8.78 5.08
C ILE A 221 0.61 9.83 4.01
N ALA A 222 0.56 9.44 2.72
CA ALA A 222 0.82 10.34 1.61
C ALA A 222 -0.18 11.50 1.54
N PHE A 223 -1.45 11.23 1.78
CA PHE A 223 -2.50 12.25 1.87
C PHE A 223 -2.24 13.24 3.01
N GLY A 224 -1.90 12.73 4.21
CA GLY A 224 -1.55 13.56 5.36
C GLY A 224 -0.35 14.47 5.10
N LEU A 225 0.73 13.91 4.56
CA LEU A 225 1.92 14.67 4.15
C LEU A 225 1.59 15.67 3.03
N GLY A 226 0.76 15.31 2.07
CA GLY A 226 0.26 16.22 1.04
C GLY A 226 -0.48 17.43 1.60
N ALA A 227 -1.31 17.22 2.63
CA ALA A 227 -2.03 18.29 3.33
C ALA A 227 -1.09 19.22 4.11
N ILE A 228 0.00 18.69 4.68
CA ILE A 228 0.99 19.44 5.44
C ILE A 228 1.87 20.28 4.50
N ILE A 229 2.41 19.67 3.45
CA ILE A 229 3.43 20.23 2.55
C ILE A 229 2.80 21.08 1.44
N ARG A 230 1.58 20.73 0.98
CA ARG A 230 0.83 21.44 -0.08
C ARG A 230 1.52 21.49 -1.45
N HIS A 231 2.56 20.70 -1.64
CA HIS A 231 3.32 20.59 -2.88
C HIS A 231 3.50 19.14 -3.26
N THR A 232 3.15 18.77 -4.51
CA THR A 232 3.06 17.36 -4.93
C THR A 232 4.41 16.65 -4.86
N ALA A 233 5.46 17.25 -5.45
CA ALA A 233 6.79 16.63 -5.44
C ALA A 233 7.32 16.51 -4.01
N GLY A 234 7.14 17.54 -3.17
CA GLY A 234 7.54 17.51 -1.75
C GLY A 234 6.83 16.41 -0.97
N ALA A 235 5.52 16.23 -1.16
CA ALA A 235 4.75 15.19 -0.50
C ALA A 235 5.22 13.80 -0.90
N ILE A 236 5.39 13.53 -2.19
CA ILE A 236 5.86 12.24 -2.71
C ILE A 236 7.28 11.95 -2.20
N SER A 237 8.20 12.92 -2.28
CA SER A 237 9.57 12.76 -1.78
C SER A 237 9.61 12.49 -0.27
N SER A 238 8.71 13.10 0.51
CA SER A 238 8.63 12.87 1.95
C SER A 238 8.14 11.47 2.29
N VAL A 239 7.15 10.93 1.53
CA VAL A 239 6.74 9.53 1.68
C VAL A 239 7.89 8.59 1.33
N PHE A 240 8.58 8.86 0.22
CA PHE A 240 9.74 8.08 -0.18
C PHE A 240 10.83 8.11 0.89
N GLY A 241 11.14 9.29 1.43
CA GLY A 241 12.08 9.47 2.54
C GLY A 241 11.69 8.65 3.78
N LEU A 242 10.42 8.72 4.17
CA LEU A 242 9.91 8.03 5.35
C LEU A 242 9.91 6.50 5.19
N MET A 243 9.55 5.99 4.01
CA MET A 243 9.38 4.55 3.79
C MET A 243 10.68 3.84 3.40
N PHE A 244 11.56 4.51 2.63
CA PHE A 244 12.75 3.87 2.08
C PHE A 244 14.05 4.41 2.63
N VAL A 245 14.25 5.74 2.56
CA VAL A 245 15.54 6.33 2.96
C VAL A 245 15.81 6.08 4.43
N LEU A 246 14.80 6.23 5.26
CA LEU A 246 14.92 6.01 6.70
C LEU A 246 15.23 4.55 7.03
N SER A 247 14.61 3.60 6.31
CA SER A 247 14.89 2.16 6.46
C SER A 247 16.29 1.78 6.01
N ILE A 248 16.84 2.48 4.99
CA ILE A 248 18.23 2.29 4.56
C ILE A 248 19.19 2.83 5.61
N ILE A 249 18.91 4.02 6.16
CA ILE A 249 19.74 4.62 7.21
C ILE A 249 19.81 3.71 8.45
N LEU A 250 18.68 3.07 8.82
CA LEU A 250 18.67 2.12 9.93
C LEU A 250 19.61 0.93 9.75
N GLN A 251 19.89 0.52 8.51
CA GLN A 251 20.80 -0.60 8.24
C GLN A 251 22.27 -0.27 8.56
N VAL A 252 22.63 1.01 8.65
CA VAL A 252 23.97 1.47 9.00
C VAL A 252 24.17 1.54 10.52
N LEU A 253 23.08 1.51 11.31
CA LEU A 253 23.16 1.55 12.77
C LEU A 253 23.60 0.21 13.35
N PRO A 254 24.24 0.21 14.56
CA PRO A 254 24.50 -1.02 15.32
C PRO A 254 23.21 -1.83 15.52
N ASN A 255 23.34 -3.16 15.51
CA ASN A 255 22.19 -4.09 15.53
C ASN A 255 21.21 -3.81 16.67
N THR A 256 21.71 -3.51 17.89
CA THR A 256 20.87 -3.20 19.05
C THR A 256 19.94 -2.00 18.82
N TRP A 257 20.48 -0.92 18.29
CA TRP A 257 19.71 0.30 18.02
C TRP A 257 18.76 0.11 16.82
N ARG A 258 19.26 -0.55 15.78
CA ARG A 258 18.45 -0.86 14.60
C ARG A 258 17.21 -1.66 14.97
N ASP A 259 17.38 -2.69 15.79
CA ASP A 259 16.33 -3.62 16.16
C ASP A 259 15.26 -2.95 17.04
N ASP A 260 15.68 -2.09 17.96
CA ASP A 260 14.74 -1.34 18.81
C ASP A 260 13.99 -0.23 18.05
N ILE A 261 14.66 0.47 17.14
CA ILE A 261 14.06 1.59 16.42
C ILE A 261 13.20 1.09 15.26
N SER A 262 13.62 0.04 14.53
CA SER A 262 12.94 -0.46 13.34
C SER A 262 11.47 -0.84 13.56
N ARG A 263 11.14 -1.31 14.77
CA ARG A 263 9.76 -1.67 15.15
C ARG A 263 8.78 -0.49 15.15
N PHE A 264 9.27 0.74 15.28
CA PHE A 264 8.45 1.96 15.27
C PHE A 264 8.30 2.58 13.88
N PHE A 265 8.95 1.99 12.87
CA PHE A 265 8.87 2.50 11.51
C PHE A 265 7.65 1.97 10.75
N PRO A 266 7.02 2.82 9.92
CA PRO A 266 5.79 2.43 9.25
C PRO A 266 5.99 1.36 8.17
N ASP A 267 7.18 1.22 7.57
CA ASP A 267 7.48 0.20 6.55
C ASP A 267 7.63 -1.22 7.12
N ALA A 268 7.93 -1.35 8.42
CA ALA A 268 8.12 -2.63 9.07
C ALA A 268 6.86 -3.53 9.00
N ALA A 269 5.66 -2.95 8.98
CA ALA A 269 4.42 -3.71 8.87
C ALA A 269 4.29 -4.46 7.53
N GLY A 270 4.74 -3.85 6.43
CA GLY A 270 4.73 -4.51 5.12
C GLY A 270 5.58 -5.78 5.12
N ARG A 271 6.74 -5.73 5.78
CA ARG A 271 7.64 -6.89 5.90
C ARG A 271 7.05 -8.03 6.73
N VAL A 272 6.33 -7.73 7.80
CA VAL A 272 5.76 -8.74 8.69
C VAL A 272 4.44 -9.29 8.18
N LEU A 273 3.58 -8.45 7.59
CA LEU A 273 2.28 -8.85 7.08
C LEU A 273 2.37 -9.83 5.92
N SER A 274 3.41 -9.77 5.10
CA SER A 274 3.58 -10.66 3.94
C SER A 274 4.16 -12.03 4.29
N VAL A 275 4.73 -12.21 5.49
CA VAL A 275 5.35 -13.48 5.92
C VAL A 275 4.28 -14.50 6.27
N THR A 276 4.33 -15.66 5.63
CA THR A 276 3.42 -16.78 5.91
C THR A 276 4.11 -17.96 6.61
N LEU A 277 5.44 -18.05 6.53
CA LEU A 277 6.20 -19.08 7.22
C LEU A 277 6.40 -18.72 8.69
N PRO A 278 5.91 -19.54 9.63
CA PRO A 278 6.25 -19.43 11.03
C PRO A 278 7.77 -19.57 11.19
N GLY A 279 8.39 -18.72 12.01
CA GLY A 279 9.85 -18.74 12.23
C GLY A 279 10.67 -17.84 11.28
N GLN A 280 10.17 -17.39 10.16
CA GLN A 280 10.81 -16.35 9.33
C GLN A 280 10.50 -14.93 9.79
N GLN A 281 9.65 -14.76 10.78
CA GLN A 281 9.41 -13.45 11.38
C GLN A 281 10.69 -12.96 12.05
N ASN A 282 11.11 -11.74 11.72
CA ASN A 282 12.23 -11.11 12.38
C ASN A 282 11.96 -11.08 13.90
N ALA A 283 12.81 -11.73 14.69
CA ALA A 283 12.67 -11.85 16.15
C ALA A 283 12.55 -10.49 16.87
N HIS A 284 13.00 -9.41 16.23
CA HIS A 284 12.98 -8.05 16.76
C HIS A 284 11.72 -7.26 16.42
N LEU A 285 10.89 -7.72 15.46
CA LEU A 285 9.63 -7.07 15.10
C LEU A 285 8.47 -7.71 15.88
N TRP A 286 7.46 -6.90 16.12
CA TRP A 286 6.21 -7.42 16.69
C TRP A 286 5.48 -8.31 15.66
N SER A 287 4.52 -9.09 16.14
CA SER A 287 3.66 -9.86 15.25
C SER A 287 2.89 -8.96 14.27
N ALA A 288 2.33 -9.54 13.22
CA ALA A 288 1.76 -8.83 12.06
C ALA A 288 0.79 -7.69 12.44
N TRP A 289 -0.18 -7.95 13.30
CA TRP A 289 -1.21 -6.96 13.63
C TRP A 289 -0.73 -5.81 14.53
N PRO A 290 0.01 -6.05 15.63
CA PRO A 290 0.63 -4.96 16.39
C PRO A 290 1.56 -4.10 15.56
N GLN A 291 2.35 -4.71 14.66
CA GLN A 291 3.22 -3.96 13.76
C GLN A 291 2.41 -3.09 12.76
N PHE A 292 1.28 -3.60 12.27
CA PHE A 292 0.36 -2.84 11.43
C PHE A 292 -0.24 -1.63 12.17
N LEU A 293 -0.57 -1.77 13.46
CA LEU A 293 -1.09 -0.66 14.26
C LEU A 293 -0.09 0.51 14.37
N VAL A 294 1.21 0.24 14.37
CA VAL A 294 2.23 1.31 14.31
C VAL A 294 2.09 2.12 13.02
N THR A 295 1.94 1.45 11.87
CA THR A 295 1.75 2.15 10.58
C THR A 295 0.45 2.94 10.57
N VAL A 296 -0.63 2.39 11.14
CA VAL A 296 -1.91 3.09 11.31
C VAL A 296 -1.74 4.33 12.21
N ALA A 297 -0.97 4.22 13.30
CA ALA A 297 -0.71 5.36 14.18
C ALA A 297 0.01 6.50 13.42
N TRP A 298 1.00 6.19 12.58
CA TRP A 298 1.63 7.18 11.68
C TRP A 298 0.62 7.84 10.76
N ALA A 299 -0.27 7.08 10.13
CA ALA A 299 -1.31 7.63 9.28
C ALA A 299 -2.27 8.55 10.06
N VAL A 300 -2.73 8.12 11.24
CA VAL A 300 -3.62 8.92 12.10
C VAL A 300 -2.98 10.25 12.50
N VAL A 301 -1.71 10.22 12.92
CA VAL A 301 -0.98 11.42 13.29
C VAL A 301 -0.83 12.38 12.09
N LEU A 302 -0.36 11.88 10.95
CA LEU A 302 -0.13 12.72 9.77
C LEU A 302 -1.42 13.26 9.16
N VAL A 303 -2.47 12.44 9.09
CA VAL A 303 -3.80 12.87 8.64
C VAL A 303 -4.41 13.85 9.62
N GLY A 304 -4.27 13.62 10.93
CA GLY A 304 -4.76 14.53 11.98
C GLY A 304 -4.07 15.90 11.92
N VAL A 305 -2.74 15.93 11.86
CA VAL A 305 -1.95 17.16 11.72
C VAL A 305 -2.29 17.86 10.40
N GLY A 306 -2.36 17.11 9.29
CA GLY A 306 -2.76 17.65 7.99
C GLY A 306 -4.15 18.28 8.03
N GLY A 307 -5.13 17.61 8.65
CA GLY A 307 -6.50 18.12 8.82
C GLY A 307 -6.58 19.36 9.71
N TYR A 308 -5.78 19.41 10.78
CA TYR A 308 -5.68 20.60 11.63
C TYR A 308 -5.12 21.79 10.84
N LEU A 309 -4.01 21.59 10.12
CA LEU A 309 -3.39 22.64 9.30
C LEU A 309 -4.30 23.07 8.14
N PHE A 310 -5.05 22.13 7.55
CA PHE A 310 -6.03 22.43 6.51
C PHE A 310 -7.14 23.36 6.98
N ARG A 311 -7.56 23.23 8.25
CA ARG A 311 -8.58 24.11 8.86
C ARG A 311 -8.02 25.49 9.23
N LYS A 312 -6.77 25.53 9.73
CA LYS A 312 -6.18 26.74 10.32
C LYS A 312 -5.51 27.66 9.29
N ARG A 313 -4.87 27.09 8.25
CA ARG A 313 -4.17 27.88 7.24
C ARG A 313 -5.14 28.35 6.16
N ASP A 314 -4.98 29.60 5.70
CA ASP A 314 -5.72 30.12 4.56
C ASP A 314 -5.27 29.46 3.25
N ALA A 315 -6.24 29.32 2.33
CA ALA A 315 -6.04 28.69 1.03
C ALA A 315 -5.58 29.71 -0.01
#